data_d829fa6e8c9082c592ae482f55a6ffa6
#
_entry.id   d829fa6e8c9082c592ae482f55a6ffa6
#
_cell.length_a   1.000
_cell.length_b   1.000
_cell.length_c   1.000
_cell.angle_alpha   90.00
_cell.angle_beta   90.00
_cell.angle_gamma   90.00
#
_symmetry.space_group_name_H-M   'P 1'
#
loop_
_entity.id
_entity.type
_entity.pdbx_description
1 polymer ?
#
loop_
_entity_poly.entity_id
_entity_poly.type
_entity_poly.pdbx_seq_one_letter_code
_entity_poly.pdbx_strand_id
1 'polypeptide(L)'
;MKKFKLSIVLLFIVFSVFSQNQSKRTTEFNLEKKVAIQGYDAVGYFKLNKAIKGKKEISTTYEGVIYYFSTVENKNLFIKTPAKYEPQYGGWCAYAMGDSGEKVEINPETFKIVDGKLFLFYNAYFNNTLKSWNKNEATLKAKADVNWKKIIK
;
A
#
# COMPACT_ATOMS: atom_id res chain seq x y z
N MET A 1 19.39 21.63 -35.44
CA MET A 1 18.67 20.35 -35.60
C MET A 1 19.09 19.26 -34.57
N LYS A 2 20.27 19.29 -33.94
CA LYS A 2 20.70 18.29 -32.92
C LYS A 2 19.99 18.39 -31.56
N LYS A 3 19.49 19.56 -31.16
CA LYS A 3 18.83 19.77 -29.84
C LYS A 3 17.40 19.17 -29.75
N PHE A 4 16.69 19.05 -30.90
CA PHE A 4 15.32 18.53 -30.94
C PHE A 4 15.24 17.01 -30.73
N LYS A 5 16.26 16.26 -31.22
CA LYS A 5 16.31 14.80 -31.05
C LYS A 5 16.57 14.37 -29.60
N LEU A 6 17.32 15.15 -28.82
CA LEU A 6 17.62 14.83 -27.42
C LEU A 6 16.39 14.98 -26.51
N SER A 7 15.54 16.00 -26.79
CA SER A 7 14.31 16.21 -26.01
C SER A 7 13.28 15.11 -26.20
N ILE A 8 13.17 14.53 -27.39
CA ILE A 8 12.25 13.42 -27.68
C ILE A 8 12.68 12.15 -26.97
N VAL A 9 13.99 11.85 -26.93
CA VAL A 9 14.50 10.67 -26.23
C VAL A 9 14.28 10.77 -24.72
N LEU A 10 14.45 11.95 -24.13
CA LEU A 10 14.21 12.16 -22.69
C LEU A 10 12.74 11.97 -22.32
N LEU A 11 11.81 12.43 -23.18
CA LEU A 11 10.37 12.26 -22.99
C LEU A 11 9.95 10.78 -23.01
N PHE A 12 10.51 9.97 -23.92
CA PHE A 12 10.23 8.54 -24.00
C PHE A 12 10.72 7.75 -22.76
N ILE A 13 11.88 8.13 -22.21
CA ILE A 13 12.42 7.48 -20.99
C ILE A 13 11.52 7.72 -19.78
N VAL A 14 10.99 8.93 -19.62
CA VAL A 14 10.09 9.28 -18.51
C VAL A 14 8.78 8.48 -18.59
N PHE A 15 8.18 8.35 -19.76
CA PHE A 15 6.96 7.55 -19.96
C PHE A 15 7.19 6.06 -19.65
N SER A 16 8.34 5.51 -20.02
CA SER A 16 8.67 4.10 -19.76
C SER A 16 8.79 3.79 -18.27
N VAL A 17 9.40 4.68 -17.49
CA VAL A 17 9.56 4.50 -16.04
C VAL A 17 8.21 4.56 -15.31
N PHE A 18 7.32 5.47 -15.67
CA PHE A 18 5.97 5.55 -15.10
C PHE A 18 5.15 4.29 -15.39
N SER A 19 5.20 3.77 -16.61
CA SER A 19 4.46 2.57 -17.01
C SER A 19 4.96 1.33 -16.28
N GLN A 20 6.27 1.18 -16.08
CA GLN A 20 6.85 0.04 -15.35
C GLN A 20 6.48 0.06 -13.86
N ASN A 21 6.48 1.22 -13.21
CA ASN A 21 6.12 1.32 -11.80
C ASN A 21 4.64 0.99 -11.57
N GLN A 22 3.75 1.49 -12.42
CA GLN A 22 2.32 1.18 -12.36
C GLN A 22 2.05 -0.32 -12.57
N SER A 23 2.74 -0.99 -13.50
CA SER A 23 2.64 -2.43 -13.72
C SER A 23 3.04 -3.21 -12.47
N LYS A 24 4.17 -2.88 -11.82
CA LYS A 24 4.63 -3.52 -10.59
C LYS A 24 3.63 -3.38 -9.45
N ARG A 25 3.06 -2.21 -9.24
CA ARG A 25 2.06 -2.00 -8.19
C ARG A 25 0.82 -2.88 -8.40
N THR A 26 0.33 -2.99 -9.61
CA THR A 26 -0.87 -3.79 -9.92
C THR A 26 -0.63 -5.30 -9.83
N THR A 27 0.62 -5.78 -9.92
CA THR A 27 0.97 -7.20 -9.81
C THR A 27 1.45 -7.60 -8.42
N GLU A 28 2.13 -6.68 -7.71
CA GLU A 28 2.80 -7.01 -6.45
C GLU A 28 1.99 -6.64 -5.20
N PHE A 29 1.08 -5.65 -5.29
CA PHE A 29 0.24 -5.24 -4.15
C PHE A 29 -0.87 -6.25 -3.85
N ASN A 30 -1.33 -6.25 -2.62
CA ASN A 30 -2.49 -7.01 -2.17
C ASN A 30 -3.78 -6.33 -2.65
N LEU A 31 -4.29 -6.78 -3.79
CA LEU A 31 -5.43 -6.17 -4.47
C LEU A 31 -6.52 -7.20 -4.75
N GLU A 32 -7.75 -6.85 -4.42
CA GLU A 32 -8.93 -7.56 -4.89
C GLU A 32 -9.55 -6.80 -6.07
N LYS A 33 -9.47 -7.36 -7.30
CA LYS A 33 -9.94 -6.70 -8.54
C LYS A 33 -9.40 -5.26 -8.71
N LYS A 34 -8.10 -5.08 -8.43
CA LYS A 34 -7.37 -3.80 -8.39
C LYS A 34 -7.72 -2.89 -7.22
N VAL A 35 -8.57 -3.28 -6.29
CA VAL A 35 -8.95 -2.50 -5.12
C VAL A 35 -8.02 -2.83 -3.94
N ALA A 36 -7.43 -1.80 -3.35
CA ALA A 36 -6.56 -1.94 -2.19
C ALA A 36 -7.34 -2.13 -0.89
N ILE A 37 -6.70 -2.76 0.09
CA ILE A 37 -7.18 -2.91 1.49
C ILE A 37 -8.59 -3.50 1.53
N GLN A 38 -8.92 -4.41 0.58
CA GLN A 38 -10.26 -5.01 0.49
C GLN A 38 -11.40 -3.97 0.51
N GLY A 39 -11.15 -2.75 -0.01
CA GLY A 39 -12.11 -1.65 -0.07
C GLY A 39 -12.30 -0.86 1.22
N TYR A 40 -11.41 -1.00 2.20
CA TYR A 40 -11.39 -0.13 3.38
C TYR A 40 -10.75 1.23 3.08
N ASP A 41 -11.22 2.28 3.78
CA ASP A 41 -10.79 3.66 3.62
C ASP A 41 -9.38 3.87 4.20
N ALA A 42 -8.40 4.06 3.34
CA ALA A 42 -7.00 4.25 3.73
C ALA A 42 -6.79 5.46 4.68
N VAL A 43 -7.58 6.53 4.52
CA VAL A 43 -7.52 7.74 5.36
C VAL A 43 -8.19 7.53 6.71
N GLY A 44 -9.22 6.68 6.76
CA GLY A 44 -9.97 6.36 7.98
C GLY A 44 -9.07 5.84 9.10
N TYR A 45 -8.08 5.01 8.78
CA TYR A 45 -7.10 4.51 9.74
C TYR A 45 -6.36 5.63 10.48
N PHE A 46 -5.95 6.67 9.75
CA PHE A 46 -5.17 7.78 10.31
C PHE A 46 -6.03 8.80 11.05
N LYS A 47 -7.22 9.11 10.53
CA LYS A 47 -8.10 10.13 11.13
C LYS A 47 -8.83 9.64 12.37
N LEU A 48 -9.28 8.39 12.35
CA LEU A 48 -10.20 7.85 13.35
C LEU A 48 -9.61 6.67 14.13
N ASN A 49 -8.41 6.24 13.77
CA ASN A 49 -7.78 5.01 14.30
C ASN A 49 -8.75 3.81 14.21
N LYS A 50 -9.44 3.70 13.08
CA LYS A 50 -10.44 2.66 12.81
C LYS A 50 -10.38 2.19 11.37
N ALA A 51 -10.58 0.90 11.16
CA ALA A 51 -10.88 0.32 9.86
C ALA A 51 -12.33 0.62 9.48
N ILE A 52 -12.54 1.43 8.45
CA ILE A 52 -13.86 1.84 7.98
C ILE A 52 -14.02 1.41 6.52
N LYS A 53 -15.12 0.74 6.20
CA LYS A 53 -15.44 0.39 4.81
C LYS A 53 -15.59 1.64 3.97
N GLY A 54 -14.87 1.70 2.86
CA GLY A 54 -15.08 2.69 1.80
C GLY A 54 -16.30 2.35 0.95
N LYS A 55 -16.72 3.31 0.15
CA LYS A 55 -17.83 3.20 -0.81
C LYS A 55 -17.24 3.23 -2.23
N LYS A 56 -17.72 2.35 -3.11
CA LYS A 56 -17.28 2.29 -4.50
C LYS A 56 -17.49 3.61 -5.24
N GLU A 57 -18.57 4.30 -4.92
CA GLU A 57 -18.96 5.59 -5.52
C GLU A 57 -18.00 6.73 -5.11
N ILE A 58 -17.31 6.56 -3.97
CA ILE A 58 -16.31 7.52 -3.47
C ILE A 58 -14.93 6.89 -3.63
N SER A 59 -14.47 6.79 -4.87
CA SER A 59 -13.20 6.14 -5.19
C SER A 59 -12.26 7.03 -5.98
N THR A 60 -10.99 6.67 -5.99
CA THR A 60 -9.99 7.21 -6.92
C THR A 60 -9.02 6.12 -7.35
N THR A 61 -8.36 6.33 -8.47
CA THR A 61 -7.26 5.47 -8.92
C THR A 61 -5.94 6.22 -8.74
N TYR A 62 -4.99 5.58 -8.07
CA TYR A 62 -3.64 6.11 -7.92
C TYR A 62 -2.63 5.07 -8.40
N GLU A 63 -1.87 5.41 -9.44
CA GLU A 63 -0.86 4.54 -10.06
C GLU A 63 -1.38 3.11 -10.33
N GLY A 64 -2.59 3.01 -10.91
CA GLY A 64 -3.23 1.74 -11.31
C GLY A 64 -3.97 1.01 -10.19
N VAL A 65 -3.90 1.48 -8.95
CA VAL A 65 -4.56 0.91 -7.77
C VAL A 65 -5.80 1.72 -7.41
N ILE A 66 -6.93 1.05 -7.17
CA ILE A 66 -8.20 1.69 -6.80
C ILE A 66 -8.32 1.75 -5.27
N TYR A 67 -8.66 2.94 -4.77
CA TYR A 67 -8.92 3.17 -3.34
C TYR A 67 -10.37 3.63 -3.14
N TYR A 68 -11.05 3.03 -2.16
CA TYR A 68 -12.39 3.42 -1.75
C TYR A 68 -12.32 4.27 -0.47
N PHE A 69 -13.24 5.22 -0.33
CA PHE A 69 -13.29 6.12 0.83
C PHE A 69 -14.68 6.16 1.44
N SER A 70 -14.74 6.38 2.74
CA SER A 70 -15.99 6.51 3.48
C SER A 70 -16.66 7.88 3.26
N THR A 71 -15.84 8.91 2.94
CA THR A 71 -16.28 10.29 2.69
C THR A 71 -15.53 10.93 1.53
N VAL A 72 -16.11 11.93 0.89
CA VAL A 72 -15.47 12.75 -0.14
C VAL A 72 -14.26 13.51 0.43
N GLU A 73 -14.34 13.94 1.68
CA GLU A 73 -13.22 14.59 2.36
C GLU A 73 -11.99 13.69 2.44
N ASN A 74 -12.18 12.42 2.86
CA ASN A 74 -11.08 11.45 2.93
C ASN A 74 -10.47 11.18 1.54
N LYS A 75 -11.31 11.05 0.51
CA LYS A 75 -10.83 10.95 -0.88
C LYS A 75 -9.95 12.14 -1.25
N ASN A 76 -10.38 13.37 -0.94
CA ASN A 76 -9.62 14.57 -1.26
C ASN A 76 -8.29 14.66 -0.50
N LEU A 77 -8.26 14.22 0.76
CA LEU A 77 -7.03 14.11 1.54
C LEU A 77 -6.06 13.09 0.93
N PHE A 78 -6.56 11.94 0.51
CA PHE A 78 -5.75 10.93 -0.18
C PHE A 78 -5.15 11.47 -1.47
N ILE A 79 -5.95 12.13 -2.33
CA ILE A 79 -5.48 12.68 -3.62
C ILE A 79 -4.34 13.69 -3.41
N LYS A 80 -4.36 14.48 -2.34
CA LYS A 80 -3.30 15.46 -2.04
C LYS A 80 -1.98 14.81 -1.65
N THR A 81 -2.03 13.70 -0.91
CA THR A 81 -0.83 13.03 -0.38
C THR A 81 -1.00 11.51 -0.32
N PRO A 82 -1.12 10.80 -1.48
CA PRO A 82 -1.42 9.37 -1.49
C PRO A 82 -0.42 8.53 -0.71
N ALA A 83 0.87 8.78 -0.89
CA ALA A 83 1.95 8.02 -0.24
C ALA A 83 1.89 8.05 1.30
N LYS A 84 1.23 9.06 1.89
CA LYS A 84 1.01 9.12 3.34
C LYS A 84 0.05 8.06 3.83
N TYR A 85 -0.97 7.75 3.04
CA TYR A 85 -2.11 6.92 3.44
C TYR A 85 -2.02 5.48 2.91
N GLU A 86 -1.12 5.19 1.98
CA GLU A 86 -0.94 3.84 1.48
C GLU A 86 -0.40 2.92 2.57
N PRO A 87 -0.89 1.66 2.65
CA PRO A 87 -0.33 0.69 3.57
C PRO A 87 1.09 0.31 3.17
N GLN A 88 1.92 0.00 4.16
CA GLN A 88 3.25 -0.55 3.93
C GLN A 88 3.16 -1.91 3.25
N TYR A 89 4.20 -2.29 2.53
CA TYR A 89 4.35 -3.59 1.87
C TYR A 89 3.22 -3.91 0.88
N GLY A 90 2.69 -2.86 0.20
CA GLY A 90 1.59 -3.01 -0.75
C GLY A 90 0.30 -3.56 -0.14
N GLY A 91 0.13 -3.50 1.17
CA GLY A 91 -1.04 -4.00 1.88
C GLY A 91 -0.97 -5.49 2.26
N TRP A 92 0.16 -6.17 2.10
CA TRP A 92 0.38 -7.52 2.63
C TRP A 92 0.65 -7.50 4.14
N CYS A 93 0.51 -8.67 4.77
CA CYS A 93 0.77 -8.84 6.20
C CYS A 93 2.21 -8.44 6.55
N ALA A 94 2.36 -7.41 7.39
CA ALA A 94 3.67 -6.88 7.76
C ALA A 94 4.51 -7.91 8.54
N TYR A 95 3.86 -8.73 9.39
CA TYR A 95 4.54 -9.79 10.12
C TYR A 95 5.15 -10.82 9.17
N ALA A 96 4.35 -11.37 8.24
CA ALA A 96 4.84 -12.36 7.27
C ALA A 96 5.94 -11.79 6.37
N MET A 97 5.81 -10.53 5.95
CA MET A 97 6.83 -9.84 5.17
C MET A 97 8.15 -9.74 5.95
N GLY A 98 8.12 -9.55 7.28
CA GLY A 98 9.31 -9.48 8.12
C GLY A 98 9.84 -10.84 8.56
N ASP A 99 8.98 -11.82 8.74
CA ASP A 99 9.36 -13.15 9.22
C ASP A 99 9.94 -14.02 8.12
N SER A 100 9.20 -14.22 7.02
CA SER A 100 9.56 -15.09 5.89
C SER A 100 9.74 -14.35 4.55
N GLY A 101 9.26 -13.11 4.42
CA GLY A 101 9.22 -12.37 3.16
C GLY A 101 8.05 -12.76 2.26
N GLU A 102 7.09 -13.53 2.77
CA GLU A 102 5.95 -14.01 2.01
C GLU A 102 4.81 -13.01 1.95
N LYS A 103 4.06 -13.07 0.86
CA LYS A 103 2.82 -12.33 0.65
C LYS A 103 1.67 -13.09 1.29
N VAL A 104 1.25 -12.66 2.48
CA VAL A 104 0.14 -13.24 3.24
C VAL A 104 -1.00 -12.25 3.32
N GLU A 105 -2.24 -12.71 3.11
CA GLU A 105 -3.48 -11.93 3.22
C GLU A 105 -3.63 -11.28 4.60
N ILE A 106 -4.41 -10.22 4.65
CA ILE A 106 -4.64 -9.46 5.88
C ILE A 106 -6.10 -9.52 6.31
N ASN A 107 -6.33 -9.20 7.58
CA ASN A 107 -7.62 -8.73 8.06
C ASN A 107 -7.54 -7.20 8.18
N PRO A 108 -8.32 -6.41 7.41
CA PRO A 108 -8.23 -4.95 7.42
C PRO A 108 -8.49 -4.31 8.80
N GLU A 109 -9.18 -5.01 9.69
CA GLU A 109 -9.46 -4.54 11.05
C GLU A 109 -8.27 -4.76 12.01
N THR A 110 -7.25 -5.51 11.56
CA THR A 110 -6.04 -5.76 12.35
C THR A 110 -4.89 -4.96 11.78
N PHE A 111 -4.64 -3.81 12.37
CA PHE A 111 -3.67 -2.82 11.90
C PHE A 111 -2.89 -2.15 13.03
N LYS A 112 -1.84 -1.46 12.66
CA LYS A 112 -1.06 -0.57 13.53
C LYS A 112 -0.54 0.62 12.74
N ILE A 113 -0.57 1.80 13.35
CA ILE A 113 0.10 2.98 12.81
C ILE A 113 1.33 3.27 13.67
N VAL A 114 2.49 3.30 13.04
CA VAL A 114 3.79 3.60 13.67
C VAL A 114 4.52 4.58 12.78
N ASP A 115 5.04 5.66 13.36
CA ASP A 115 5.78 6.71 12.65
C ASP A 115 5.02 7.23 11.41
N GLY A 116 3.70 7.39 11.52
CA GLY A 116 2.84 7.86 10.44
C GLY A 116 2.69 6.88 9.27
N LYS A 117 2.97 5.59 9.47
CA LYS A 117 2.86 4.52 8.47
C LYS A 117 1.83 3.48 8.90
N LEU A 118 1.02 3.01 7.95
CA LEU A 118 0.00 2.00 8.17
C LEU A 118 0.57 0.60 7.90
N PHE A 119 0.51 -0.27 8.91
CA PHE A 119 0.85 -1.68 8.82
C PHE A 119 -0.41 -2.52 9.00
N LEU A 120 -0.60 -3.51 8.13
CA LEU A 120 -1.74 -4.43 8.15
C LEU A 120 -1.27 -5.84 8.53
N PHE A 121 -2.14 -6.62 9.17
CA PHE A 121 -1.77 -7.92 9.71
C PHE A 121 -2.80 -8.99 9.39
N TYR A 122 -2.34 -10.23 9.26
CA TYR A 122 -3.20 -11.41 9.23
C TYR A 122 -3.83 -11.63 10.61
N ASN A 123 -5.12 -11.89 10.63
CA ASN A 123 -5.84 -12.28 11.85
C ASN A 123 -7.02 -13.18 11.47
N ALA A 124 -6.84 -14.48 11.58
CA ALA A 124 -7.88 -15.50 11.39
C ALA A 124 -7.48 -16.78 12.11
N TYR A 125 -8.45 -17.68 12.33
CA TYR A 125 -8.23 -19.02 12.90
C TYR A 125 -7.40 -18.99 14.20
N PHE A 126 -7.72 -18.06 15.12
CA PHE A 126 -7.03 -17.86 16.41
C PHE A 126 -5.56 -17.37 16.29
N ASN A 127 -5.09 -17.07 15.08
CA ASN A 127 -3.76 -16.54 14.82
C ASN A 127 -3.83 -15.04 14.50
N ASN A 128 -3.42 -14.19 15.44
CA ASN A 128 -3.30 -12.75 15.27
C ASN A 128 -1.82 -12.35 15.21
N THR A 129 -1.32 -12.11 14.01
CA THR A 129 0.11 -11.84 13.78
C THR A 129 0.57 -10.46 14.27
N LEU A 130 -0.34 -9.52 14.54
CA LEU A 130 0.01 -8.27 15.23
C LEU A 130 0.59 -8.52 16.62
N LYS A 131 0.10 -9.55 17.34
CA LYS A 131 0.67 -9.94 18.64
C LYS A 131 2.12 -10.40 18.52
N SER A 132 2.43 -11.16 17.48
CA SER A 132 3.79 -11.63 17.17
C SER A 132 4.70 -10.49 16.72
N TRP A 133 4.19 -9.59 15.87
CA TRP A 133 4.89 -8.38 15.48
C TRP A 133 5.32 -7.52 16.67
N ASN A 134 4.42 -7.27 17.61
CA ASN A 134 4.70 -6.42 18.77
C ASN A 134 5.81 -6.97 19.69
N LYS A 135 6.12 -8.28 19.63
CA LYS A 135 7.21 -8.87 20.41
C LYS A 135 8.60 -8.51 19.88
N ASN A 136 8.72 -8.22 18.58
CA ASN A 136 10.01 -7.96 17.93
C ASN A 136 9.87 -6.99 16.73
N GLU A 137 9.11 -5.92 16.92
CA GLU A 137 8.72 -4.97 15.86
C GLU A 137 9.91 -4.39 15.11
N ALA A 138 10.95 -3.92 15.80
CA ALA A 138 12.08 -3.26 15.17
C ALA A 138 12.83 -4.20 14.20
N THR A 139 13.07 -5.44 14.62
CA THR A 139 13.75 -6.44 13.77
C THR A 139 12.88 -6.88 12.60
N LEU A 140 11.59 -7.15 12.86
CA LEU A 140 10.65 -7.58 11.82
C LEU A 140 10.43 -6.48 10.79
N LYS A 141 10.32 -5.22 11.22
CA LYS A 141 10.19 -4.07 10.32
C LYS A 141 11.43 -3.93 9.42
N ALA A 142 12.63 -4.01 9.99
CA ALA A 142 13.86 -3.92 9.20
C ALA A 142 13.96 -5.03 8.14
N LYS A 143 13.60 -6.27 8.49
CA LYS A 143 13.54 -7.39 7.55
C LYS A 143 12.46 -7.19 6.49
N ALA A 144 11.26 -6.75 6.88
CA ALA A 144 10.15 -6.49 5.96
C ALA A 144 10.50 -5.42 4.95
N ASP A 145 11.16 -4.33 5.36
CA ASP A 145 11.63 -3.26 4.48
C ASP A 145 12.60 -3.81 3.41
N VAL A 146 13.52 -4.70 3.80
CA VAL A 146 14.47 -5.36 2.88
C VAL A 146 13.75 -6.32 1.92
N ASN A 147 12.83 -7.15 2.43
CA ASN A 147 12.11 -8.13 1.62
C ASN A 147 11.19 -7.45 0.62
N TRP A 148 10.42 -6.46 1.06
CA TRP A 148 9.56 -5.69 0.18
C TRP A 148 10.33 -4.97 -0.94
N LYS A 149 11.49 -4.39 -0.60
CA LYS A 149 12.35 -3.75 -1.60
C LYS A 149 12.82 -4.69 -2.70
N LYS A 150 12.99 -5.98 -2.41
CA LYS A 150 13.34 -7.00 -3.42
C LYS A 150 12.15 -7.31 -4.35
N ILE A 151 10.93 -7.31 -3.80
CA ILE A 151 9.70 -7.62 -4.54
C ILE A 151 9.32 -6.48 -5.49
N ILE A 152 9.38 -5.23 -5.01
CA ILE A 152 8.89 -4.06 -5.76
C ILE A 152 9.92 -3.48 -6.75
N LYS A 153 11.15 -3.97 -6.75
CA LYS A 153 12.16 -3.60 -7.74
C LYS A 153 11.75 -4.17 -9.13
#